data_c445b8b8fec159fe696ae85b860fe26a
#
_entry.id   c445b8b8fec159fe696ae85b860fe26a
#
_cell.length_a   1.000
_cell.length_b   1.000
_cell.length_c   1.000
_cell.angle_alpha   90.00
_cell.angle_beta   90.00
_cell.angle_gamma   90.00
#
_symmetry.space_group_name_H-M   'P 1'
#
loop_
_entity.id
_entity.type
_entity.pdbx_description
1 polymer ?
#
loop_
_entity_poly.entity_id
_entity_poly.type
_entity_poly.pdbx_seq_one_letter_code
_entity_poly.pdbx_strand_id
1 'polypeptide(L)'
;MHKLEDENRLANSEEQNILSKYVGWGGLPDVFDESKDNWSEEYNELKEILTDEEYKSARASTLTAFYTPPVVINAIYDTLKNMGVEQANILEPSCGTGNFLGMLPQEMQSSKLYGVELDSISGKIAKQLYQKANIKVQGYEKADLPDSFFDIAIGNVPF
;
A
#
# COMPACT_ATOMS: atom_id res chain seq x y z
N MET A 1 5.94 11.89 4.64
CA MET A 1 4.86 11.41 5.53
C MET A 1 4.80 12.19 6.83
N HIS A 2 5.84 12.26 7.63
CA HIS A 2 5.86 12.93 8.96
C HIS A 2 5.25 14.34 8.93
N LYS A 3 5.63 15.18 7.96
CA LYS A 3 5.04 16.52 7.80
C LYS A 3 3.51 16.51 7.69
N LEU A 4 2.92 15.56 6.96
CA LEU A 4 1.46 15.43 6.80
C LEU A 4 0.79 14.98 8.09
N GLU A 5 1.47 14.10 8.83
CA GLU A 5 1.00 13.64 10.14
C GLU A 5 1.06 14.75 11.18
N ASP A 6 2.18 15.48 11.25
CA ASP A 6 2.36 16.62 12.18
C ASP A 6 1.34 17.73 11.92
N GLU A 7 1.04 18.01 10.66
CA GLU A 7 0.05 19.01 10.24
C GLU A 7 -1.39 18.46 10.27
N ASN A 8 -1.57 17.19 10.57
CA ASN A 8 -2.87 16.47 10.60
C ASN A 8 -3.75 16.77 9.39
N ARG A 9 -3.20 16.67 8.20
CA ARG A 9 -3.88 16.94 6.94
C ARG A 9 -3.62 15.89 5.86
N LEU A 10 -4.43 15.94 4.84
CA LEU A 10 -4.24 15.12 3.64
C LEU A 10 -3.22 15.77 2.69
N ALA A 11 -2.57 14.91 1.90
CA ALA A 11 -1.65 15.33 0.85
C ALA A 11 -2.38 16.07 -0.27
N ASN A 12 -1.79 17.15 -0.74
CA ASN A 12 -2.20 17.80 -1.99
C ASN A 12 -1.66 17.04 -3.21
N SER A 13 -2.01 17.48 -4.42
CA SER A 13 -1.65 16.80 -5.67
C SER A 13 -0.13 16.71 -5.90
N GLU A 14 0.64 17.71 -5.49
CA GLU A 14 2.10 17.69 -5.62
C GLU A 14 2.73 16.69 -4.66
N GLU A 15 2.26 16.66 -3.42
CA GLU A 15 2.70 15.70 -2.41
C GLU A 15 2.29 14.28 -2.79
N GLN A 16 1.08 14.08 -3.33
CA GLN A 16 0.66 12.76 -3.87
C GLN A 16 1.57 12.30 -5.01
N ASN A 17 1.99 13.20 -5.90
CA ASN A 17 2.94 12.88 -6.96
C ASN A 17 4.31 12.45 -6.42
N ILE A 18 4.77 13.02 -5.29
CA ILE A 18 5.98 12.58 -4.62
C ILE A 18 5.77 11.18 -4.00
N LEU A 19 4.69 11.00 -3.25
CA LEU A 19 4.36 9.74 -2.58
C LEU A 19 4.15 8.58 -3.55
N SER A 20 3.60 8.84 -4.73
CA SER A 20 3.38 7.82 -5.77
C SER A 20 4.67 7.23 -6.36
N LYS A 21 5.81 7.86 -6.11
CA LYS A 21 7.13 7.35 -6.54
C LYS A 21 7.71 6.32 -5.58
N TYR A 22 7.11 6.16 -4.41
CA TYR A 22 7.55 5.14 -3.46
C TYR A 22 7.24 3.75 -4.00
N VAL A 23 8.26 2.91 -4.07
CA VAL A 23 8.18 1.56 -4.64
C VAL A 23 8.40 0.45 -3.61
N GLY A 24 8.43 0.80 -2.31
CA GLY A 24 8.69 -0.16 -1.23
C GLY A 24 10.15 -0.59 -1.14
N TRP A 25 10.41 -1.53 -0.25
CA TRP A 25 11.76 -2.01 0.08
C TRP A 25 12.05 -3.41 -0.50
N GLY A 26 11.14 -3.96 -1.31
CA GLY A 26 11.32 -5.27 -1.93
C GLY A 26 12.60 -5.34 -2.74
N GLY A 27 13.43 -6.38 -2.45
CA GLY A 27 14.70 -6.56 -3.14
C GLY A 27 15.87 -5.69 -2.65
N LEU A 28 15.69 -4.90 -1.56
CA LEU A 28 16.74 -4.05 -0.97
C LEU A 28 17.07 -4.43 0.50
N PRO A 29 17.25 -5.71 0.84
CA PRO A 29 17.52 -6.09 2.23
C PRO A 29 18.85 -5.53 2.75
N ASP A 30 19.83 -5.37 1.87
CA ASP A 30 21.19 -4.93 2.22
C ASP A 30 21.24 -3.50 2.78
N VAL A 31 20.28 -2.63 2.43
CA VAL A 31 20.19 -1.27 2.97
C VAL A 31 19.91 -1.25 4.48
N PHE A 32 19.39 -2.35 5.04
CA PHE A 32 19.10 -2.53 6.46
C PHE A 32 20.18 -3.32 7.20
N ASP A 33 21.30 -3.62 6.56
CA ASP A 33 22.42 -4.40 7.12
C ASP A 33 23.64 -3.49 7.38
N GLU A 34 23.93 -3.25 8.67
CA GLU A 34 25.05 -2.41 9.12
C GLU A 34 26.42 -2.89 8.60
N SER A 35 26.54 -4.18 8.26
CA SER A 35 27.79 -4.77 7.75
C SER A 35 28.06 -4.48 6.27
N LYS A 36 27.16 -3.82 5.57
CA LYS A 36 27.24 -3.53 4.14
C LYS A 36 27.82 -2.13 3.91
N ASP A 37 29.13 -2.03 3.79
CA ASP A 37 29.85 -0.75 3.61
C ASP A 37 29.32 0.08 2.43
N ASN A 38 28.90 -0.57 1.34
CA ASN A 38 28.36 0.09 0.15
C ASN A 38 26.95 0.69 0.35
N TRP A 39 26.30 0.45 1.48
CA TRP A 39 24.99 0.97 1.87
C TRP A 39 25.04 1.80 3.16
N SER A 40 26.26 2.12 3.65
CA SER A 40 26.45 2.76 4.96
C SER A 40 25.81 4.15 5.06
N GLU A 41 25.78 4.93 3.98
CA GLU A 41 25.16 6.26 3.94
C GLU A 41 23.63 6.14 4.06
N GLU A 42 23.01 5.31 3.22
CA GLU A 42 21.57 5.06 3.23
C GLU A 42 21.11 4.39 4.52
N TYR A 43 21.90 3.46 5.07
CA TYR A 43 21.63 2.84 6.36
C TYR A 43 21.52 3.89 7.47
N ASN A 44 22.49 4.80 7.55
CA ASN A 44 22.49 5.86 8.57
C ASN A 44 21.35 6.86 8.34
N GLU A 45 21.10 7.27 7.09
CA GLU A 45 19.99 8.16 6.76
C GLU A 45 18.64 7.56 7.16
N LEU A 46 18.42 6.27 6.86
CA LEU A 46 17.19 5.57 7.26
C LEU A 46 17.01 5.53 8.78
N LYS A 47 18.09 5.35 9.53
CA LYS A 47 18.07 5.40 11.00
C LYS A 47 17.71 6.77 11.56
N GLU A 48 18.06 7.84 10.86
CA GLU A 48 17.75 9.22 11.28
C GLU A 48 16.31 9.61 10.93
N ILE A 49 15.80 9.21 9.76
CA ILE A 49 14.51 9.70 9.26
C ILE A 49 13.33 8.81 9.66
N LEU A 50 13.55 7.52 9.92
CA LEU A 50 12.50 6.58 10.31
C LEU A 50 12.44 6.42 11.83
N THR A 51 11.22 6.31 12.35
CA THR A 51 11.04 5.85 13.73
C THR A 51 11.48 4.38 13.85
N ASP A 52 11.76 3.93 15.07
CA ASP A 52 12.12 2.52 15.31
C ASP A 52 11.07 1.53 14.78
N GLU A 53 9.79 1.90 14.88
CA GLU A 53 8.68 1.08 14.38
C GLU A 53 8.63 1.05 12.85
N GLU A 54 8.78 2.22 12.20
CA GLU A 54 8.85 2.32 10.75
C GLU A 54 10.07 1.60 10.19
N TYR A 55 11.22 1.71 10.84
CA TYR A 55 12.44 1.01 10.44
C TYR A 55 12.26 -0.52 10.52
N LYS A 56 11.67 -1.04 11.60
CA LYS A 56 11.37 -2.47 11.74
C LYS A 56 10.38 -2.95 10.69
N SER A 57 9.32 -2.16 10.44
CA SER A 57 8.32 -2.46 9.42
C SER A 57 8.93 -2.49 8.02
N ALA A 58 9.69 -1.46 7.65
CA ALA A 58 10.37 -1.37 6.37
C ALA A 58 11.34 -2.55 6.15
N ARG A 59 12.17 -2.88 7.16
CA ARG A 59 13.07 -4.03 7.10
C ARG A 59 12.32 -5.34 6.92
N ALA A 60 11.23 -5.55 7.64
CA ALA A 60 10.42 -6.76 7.50
C ALA A 60 9.79 -6.89 6.11
N SER A 61 9.42 -5.77 5.49
CA SER A 61 8.79 -5.75 4.16
C SER A 61 9.74 -6.08 3.01
N THR A 62 11.05 -6.08 3.22
CA THR A 62 12.06 -6.38 2.17
C THR A 62 11.86 -7.74 1.51
N LEU A 63 11.26 -8.70 2.22
CA LEU A 63 11.02 -10.06 1.75
C LEU A 63 9.63 -10.25 1.13
N THR A 64 8.70 -9.33 1.37
CA THR A 64 7.28 -9.49 1.03
C THR A 64 6.70 -8.37 0.16
N ALA A 65 7.41 -7.25 0.01
CA ALA A 65 6.95 -6.11 -0.80
C ALA A 65 7.15 -6.35 -2.30
N PHE A 66 6.37 -7.25 -2.87
CA PHE A 66 6.32 -7.51 -4.31
C PHE A 66 5.03 -6.93 -4.88
N TYR A 67 5.16 -5.92 -5.73
CA TYR A 67 4.02 -5.27 -6.34
C TYR A 67 3.56 -6.00 -7.60
N THR A 68 2.25 -6.19 -7.70
CA THR A 68 1.63 -6.83 -8.85
C THR A 68 1.78 -5.94 -10.09
N PRO A 69 2.29 -6.46 -11.22
CA PRO A 69 2.43 -5.69 -12.44
C PRO A 69 1.08 -5.17 -12.96
N PRO A 70 1.04 -3.95 -13.53
CA PRO A 70 -0.19 -3.34 -14.06
C PRO A 70 -0.95 -4.22 -15.05
N VAL A 71 -0.26 -4.98 -15.90
CA VAL A 71 -0.89 -5.88 -16.86
C VAL A 71 -1.73 -6.96 -16.18
N VAL A 72 -1.28 -7.47 -15.04
CA VAL A 72 -2.02 -8.48 -14.26
C VAL A 72 -3.25 -7.86 -13.59
N ILE A 73 -3.08 -6.67 -12.99
CA ILE A 73 -4.18 -5.94 -12.35
C ILE A 73 -5.28 -5.64 -13.37
N ASN A 74 -4.90 -5.14 -14.56
CA ASN A 74 -5.84 -4.87 -15.64
C ASN A 74 -6.59 -6.13 -16.07
N ALA A 75 -5.90 -7.26 -16.26
CA ALA A 75 -6.53 -8.52 -16.65
C ALA A 75 -7.55 -9.01 -15.61
N ILE A 76 -7.28 -8.79 -14.32
CA ILE A 76 -8.21 -9.13 -13.24
C ILE A 76 -9.45 -8.22 -13.32
N TYR A 77 -9.27 -6.91 -13.47
CA TYR A 77 -10.40 -5.98 -13.60
C TYR A 77 -11.22 -6.21 -14.88
N ASP A 78 -10.58 -6.54 -16.00
CA ASP A 78 -11.28 -6.92 -17.23
C ASP A 78 -12.11 -8.19 -17.03
N THR A 79 -11.62 -9.14 -16.24
CA THR A 79 -12.39 -10.33 -15.88
C THR A 79 -13.63 -9.95 -15.07
N LEU A 80 -13.50 -9.10 -14.05
CA LEU A 80 -14.63 -8.63 -13.24
C LEU A 80 -15.67 -7.88 -14.09
N LYS A 81 -15.22 -7.04 -15.02
CA LYS A 81 -16.11 -6.34 -15.98
C LYS A 81 -16.85 -7.35 -16.87
N ASN A 82 -16.17 -8.35 -17.39
CA ASN A 82 -16.79 -9.41 -18.19
C ASN A 82 -17.80 -10.25 -17.41
N MET A 83 -17.66 -10.34 -16.08
CA MET A 83 -18.64 -10.93 -15.18
C MET A 83 -19.83 -9.99 -14.87
N GLY A 84 -19.82 -8.77 -15.39
CA GLY A 84 -20.90 -7.80 -15.21
C GLY A 84 -20.78 -6.96 -13.92
N VAL A 85 -19.60 -6.89 -13.31
CA VAL A 85 -19.40 -6.07 -12.11
C VAL A 85 -19.23 -4.61 -12.50
N GLU A 86 -20.17 -3.76 -12.10
CA GLU A 86 -20.15 -2.31 -12.32
C GLU A 86 -19.89 -1.54 -11.02
N GLN A 87 -20.37 -2.07 -9.90
CA GLN A 87 -20.21 -1.48 -8.56
C GLN A 87 -20.09 -2.57 -7.50
N ALA A 88 -19.17 -2.41 -6.56
CA ALA A 88 -18.92 -3.38 -5.51
C ALA A 88 -18.28 -2.75 -4.27
N ASN A 89 -18.39 -3.41 -3.11
CA ASN A 89 -17.51 -3.20 -1.97
C ASN A 89 -16.28 -4.08 -2.17
N ILE A 90 -15.14 -3.48 -2.51
CA ILE A 90 -13.91 -4.19 -2.88
C ILE A 90 -12.92 -4.11 -1.74
N LEU A 91 -12.43 -5.26 -1.29
CA LEU A 91 -11.39 -5.39 -0.26
C LEU A 91 -10.07 -5.83 -0.90
N GLU A 92 -8.99 -5.11 -0.60
CA GLU A 92 -7.61 -5.52 -0.83
C GLU A 92 -6.93 -5.82 0.52
N PRO A 93 -6.75 -7.10 0.89
CA PRO A 93 -6.30 -7.48 2.24
C PRO A 93 -4.81 -7.26 2.51
N SER A 94 -4.02 -6.94 1.50
CA SER A 94 -2.60 -6.58 1.59
C SER A 94 -2.29 -5.54 0.51
N CYS A 95 -2.77 -4.30 0.73
CA CYS A 95 -2.88 -3.34 -0.37
C CYS A 95 -1.55 -2.67 -0.75
N GLY A 96 -0.49 -2.79 0.06
CA GLY A 96 0.76 -2.08 -0.19
C GLY A 96 0.52 -0.58 -0.32
N THR A 97 1.03 0.01 -1.39
CA THR A 97 0.77 1.41 -1.75
C THR A 97 -0.57 1.61 -2.49
N GLY A 98 -1.36 0.55 -2.70
CA GLY A 98 -2.69 0.62 -3.30
C GLY A 98 -2.73 0.52 -4.83
N ASN A 99 -1.87 -0.29 -5.45
CA ASN A 99 -1.84 -0.41 -6.91
C ASN A 99 -3.18 -0.88 -7.50
N PHE A 100 -3.84 -1.84 -6.86
CA PHE A 100 -5.18 -2.27 -7.28
C PHE A 100 -6.20 -1.15 -7.11
N LEU A 101 -6.14 -0.39 -6.02
CA LEU A 101 -7.04 0.74 -5.77
C LEU A 101 -6.89 1.83 -6.84
N GLY A 102 -5.63 2.12 -7.22
CA GLY A 102 -5.32 3.15 -8.21
C GLY A 102 -5.65 2.78 -9.66
N MET A 103 -5.77 1.49 -9.95
CA MET A 103 -6.06 0.97 -11.28
C MET A 103 -7.53 0.58 -11.46
N LEU A 104 -8.40 0.97 -10.52
CA LEU A 104 -9.83 0.74 -10.64
C LEU A 104 -10.37 1.33 -11.95
N PRO A 105 -11.02 0.53 -12.82
CA PRO A 105 -11.59 1.01 -14.07
C PRO A 105 -12.60 2.15 -13.88
N GLN A 106 -12.71 3.02 -14.87
CA GLN A 106 -13.61 4.16 -14.80
C GLN A 106 -15.09 3.72 -14.63
N GLU A 107 -15.46 2.61 -15.23
CA GLU A 107 -16.80 2.03 -15.15
C GLU A 107 -17.15 1.57 -13.73
N MET A 108 -16.12 1.26 -12.90
CA MET A 108 -16.27 0.79 -11.53
C MET A 108 -16.04 1.89 -10.48
N GLN A 109 -15.92 3.15 -10.86
CA GLN A 109 -15.60 4.28 -9.94
C GLN A 109 -16.66 4.54 -8.86
N SER A 110 -17.85 3.95 -8.97
CA SER A 110 -18.90 3.98 -7.93
C SER A 110 -18.66 2.95 -6.83
N SER A 111 -17.68 2.05 -6.98
CA SER A 111 -17.32 1.05 -5.99
C SER A 111 -16.72 1.69 -4.75
N LYS A 112 -16.90 1.04 -3.59
CA LYS A 112 -16.28 1.42 -2.34
C LYS A 112 -15.02 0.58 -2.12
N LEU A 113 -13.91 1.25 -1.88
CA LEU A 113 -12.59 0.62 -1.78
C LEU A 113 -12.16 0.53 -0.32
N TYR A 114 -11.70 -0.65 0.07
CA TYR A 114 -11.18 -0.97 1.38
C TYR A 114 -9.83 -1.64 1.24
N GLY A 115 -8.86 -1.20 2.04
CA GLY A 115 -7.52 -1.77 2.05
C GLY A 115 -7.09 -2.09 3.48
N VAL A 116 -6.29 -3.14 3.62
CA VAL A 116 -5.54 -3.42 4.86
C VAL A 116 -4.07 -3.54 4.48
N GLU A 117 -3.19 -2.90 5.25
CA GLU A 117 -1.76 -2.96 5.03
C GLU A 117 -1.01 -3.04 6.35
N LEU A 118 -0.12 -4.04 6.45
CA LEU A 118 0.69 -4.26 7.65
C LEU A 118 1.86 -3.28 7.73
N ASP A 119 2.55 -3.03 6.58
CA ASP A 119 3.65 -2.07 6.54
C ASP A 119 3.12 -0.65 6.73
N SER A 120 3.60 -0.02 7.81
CA SER A 120 3.12 1.29 8.23
C SER A 120 3.38 2.38 7.20
N ILE A 121 4.52 2.34 6.50
CA ILE A 121 4.90 3.35 5.50
C ILE A 121 4.02 3.20 4.27
N SER A 122 3.94 2.00 3.69
CA SER A 122 3.10 1.72 2.52
C SER A 122 1.63 2.04 2.77
N GLY A 123 1.09 1.61 3.92
CA GLY A 123 -0.30 1.87 4.27
C GLY A 123 -0.62 3.34 4.51
N LYS A 124 0.28 4.09 5.13
CA LYS A 124 0.15 5.55 5.28
C LYS A 124 0.20 6.25 3.92
N ILE A 125 1.08 5.82 3.01
CA ILE A 125 1.16 6.34 1.64
C ILE A 125 -0.15 6.05 0.89
N ALA A 126 -0.65 4.82 0.95
CA ALA A 126 -1.91 4.44 0.31
C ALA A 126 -3.08 5.32 0.79
N LYS A 127 -3.18 5.63 2.10
CA LYS A 127 -4.18 6.56 2.64
C LYS A 127 -4.09 7.95 2.01
N GLN A 128 -2.90 8.44 1.76
CA GLN A 128 -2.69 9.76 1.17
C GLN A 128 -2.97 9.79 -0.33
N LEU A 129 -2.69 8.70 -1.03
CA LEU A 129 -2.95 8.57 -2.46
C LEU A 129 -4.45 8.34 -2.76
N TYR A 130 -5.09 7.47 -1.98
CA TYR A 130 -6.50 7.07 -2.19
C TYR A 130 -7.39 7.57 -1.06
N GLN A 131 -7.53 8.88 -0.94
CA GLN A 131 -8.19 9.58 0.18
C GLN A 131 -9.67 9.24 0.35
N LYS A 132 -10.31 8.64 -0.66
CA LYS A 132 -11.70 8.16 -0.59
C LYS A 132 -11.80 6.69 -0.17
N ALA A 133 -10.71 5.95 -0.18
CA ALA A 133 -10.68 4.55 0.23
C ALA A 133 -10.58 4.43 1.76
N ASN A 134 -11.17 3.38 2.31
CA ASN A 134 -11.05 3.06 3.72
C ASN A 134 -9.86 2.12 3.93
N ILE A 135 -8.71 2.67 4.33
CA ILE A 135 -7.47 1.90 4.50
C ILE A 135 -7.14 1.76 5.98
N LYS A 136 -6.98 0.52 6.46
CA LYS A 136 -6.52 0.18 7.81
C LYS A 136 -5.04 -0.19 7.77
N VAL A 137 -4.21 0.53 8.54
CA VAL A 137 -2.76 0.27 8.64
C VAL A 137 -2.53 -0.59 9.86
N GLN A 138 -2.60 -1.89 9.67
CA GLN A 138 -2.45 -2.92 10.72
C GLN A 138 -2.44 -4.31 10.09
N GLY A 139 -2.12 -5.34 10.88
CA GLY A 139 -2.27 -6.74 10.43
C GLY A 139 -3.72 -7.07 10.11
N TYR A 140 -3.93 -7.89 9.08
CA TYR A 140 -5.26 -8.30 8.63
C TYR A 140 -6.06 -8.99 9.74
N GLU A 141 -5.40 -9.80 10.56
CA GLU A 141 -5.99 -10.51 11.70
C GLU A 141 -6.53 -9.58 12.81
N LYS A 142 -6.12 -8.30 12.79
CA LYS A 142 -6.59 -7.26 13.72
C LYS A 142 -7.59 -6.31 13.07
N ALA A 143 -7.79 -6.45 11.76
CA ALA A 143 -8.69 -5.58 11.05
C ALA A 143 -10.14 -5.98 11.39
N ASP A 144 -10.83 -5.09 12.12
CA ASP A 144 -12.27 -5.24 12.36
C ASP A 144 -13.00 -4.96 11.04
N LEU A 145 -13.29 -6.02 10.30
CA LEU A 145 -13.98 -6.00 9.02
C LEU A 145 -15.35 -6.65 9.17
N PRO A 146 -16.42 -6.06 8.65
CA PRO A 146 -17.76 -6.62 8.79
C PRO A 146 -17.93 -7.89 7.96
N ASP A 147 -18.59 -8.88 8.54
CA ASP A 147 -18.96 -10.13 7.86
C ASP A 147 -19.94 -9.88 6.72
N SER A 148 -19.78 -10.62 5.63
CA SER A 148 -20.69 -10.60 4.46
C SER A 148 -20.90 -9.22 3.84
N PHE A 149 -19.93 -8.32 3.99
CA PHE A 149 -20.01 -6.95 3.51
C PHE A 149 -19.33 -6.72 2.16
N PHE A 150 -18.26 -7.46 1.91
CA PHE A 150 -17.48 -7.31 0.69
C PHE A 150 -18.03 -8.22 -0.42
N ASP A 151 -18.22 -7.63 -1.59
CA ASP A 151 -18.63 -8.36 -2.80
C ASP A 151 -17.41 -9.01 -3.46
N ILE A 152 -16.24 -8.38 -3.32
CA ILE A 152 -14.99 -8.80 -3.95
C ILE A 152 -13.85 -8.66 -2.95
N ALA A 153 -13.00 -9.69 -2.86
CA ALA A 153 -11.66 -9.61 -2.31
C ALA A 153 -10.65 -9.81 -3.45
N ILE A 154 -9.74 -8.85 -3.61
CA ILE A 154 -8.79 -8.81 -4.73
C ILE A 154 -7.42 -8.44 -4.18
N GLY A 155 -6.36 -9.06 -4.68
CA GLY A 155 -5.00 -8.70 -4.26
C GLY A 155 -3.99 -9.81 -4.53
N ASN A 156 -2.75 -9.53 -4.19
CA ASN A 156 -1.64 -10.47 -4.17
C ASN A 156 -1.10 -10.52 -2.74
N VAL A 157 -1.62 -11.45 -1.95
CA VAL A 157 -1.23 -11.59 -0.54
C VAL A 157 0.15 -12.28 -0.43
N PRO A 158 1.03 -11.83 0.48
CA PRO A 158 2.30 -12.50 0.74
C PRO A 158 2.07 -13.89 1.34
N PHE A 159 2.98 -14.81 1.04
CA PHE A 159 2.97 -16.19 1.53
C PHE A 159 3.67 -16.31 2.88
#